data_40008e6aaa9433583369b3b63802f179
#
_entry.id   40008e6aaa9433583369b3b63802f179
#
_cell.length_a   1.000
_cell.length_b   1.000
_cell.length_c   1.000
_cell.angle_alpha   90.00
_cell.angle_beta   90.00
_cell.angle_gamma   90.00
#
_symmetry.space_group_name_H-M   'P 1'
#
loop_
_entity.id
_entity.type
_entity.pdbx_description
1 polymer ?
#
loop_
_entity_poly.entity_id
_entity_poly.type
_entity_poly.pdbx_seq_one_letter_code
_entity_poly.pdbx_strand_id
1 'polypeptide(L)'
;MINQQSSIPLDSQLEHWLIVDIVRVPDIMELAYTAEENPELFKLYADSPFLHLLEISPVVFNFTGSRDLAKKIKDDFALRSSSVMFSYKKSSSVTERLNHLHGLISVVINKQISFFRYHSSEFWSEVSHHLIPQDIDIILGPFETLSWVDKNQNWNSISRDAGVVKTERRELPFHLNSPVISKQI
;
A
#
# COMPACT_ATOMS: atom_id res chain seq x y z
N MET A 1 -2.71 7.31 13.51
CA MET A 1 -2.77 8.81 13.28
C MET A 1 -2.82 9.08 11.79
N ILE A 2 -3.66 10.00 11.33
CA ILE A 2 -3.74 10.41 9.90
C ILE A 2 -3.03 11.75 9.75
N ASN A 3 -2.22 11.87 8.72
CA ASN A 3 -1.50 13.10 8.39
C ASN A 3 -1.75 13.47 6.93
N GLN A 4 -1.95 14.76 6.63
CA GLN A 4 -2.16 15.29 5.30
C GLN A 4 -1.13 16.38 4.99
N GLN A 5 -0.55 16.33 3.78
CA GLN A 5 0.44 17.32 3.35
C GLN A 5 0.47 17.49 1.82
N SER A 6 0.99 18.64 1.36
CA SER A 6 1.10 18.93 -0.08
C SER A 6 2.29 18.24 -0.75
N SER A 7 3.34 17.93 0.00
CA SER A 7 4.54 17.24 -0.49
C SER A 7 4.45 15.74 -0.24
N ILE A 8 5.24 14.94 -0.97
CA ILE A 8 5.37 13.50 -0.73
C ILE A 8 5.95 13.24 0.67
N PRO A 9 5.36 12.31 1.46
CA PRO A 9 5.80 12.02 2.83
C PRO A 9 7.02 11.08 2.85
N LEU A 10 8.18 11.57 2.41
CA LEU A 10 9.43 10.82 2.47
C LEU A 10 10.14 11.10 3.80
N ASP A 11 10.36 10.04 4.57
CA ASP A 11 11.20 10.05 5.75
C ASP A 11 12.58 9.48 5.37
N SER A 12 13.65 10.22 5.60
CA SER A 12 15.02 9.80 5.29
C SER A 12 15.51 8.56 6.07
N GLN A 13 14.80 8.18 7.14
CA GLN A 13 15.08 6.99 7.94
C GLN A 13 14.37 5.74 7.41
N LEU A 14 13.44 5.92 6.46
CA LEU A 14 12.64 4.85 5.88
C LEU A 14 12.97 4.64 4.41
N GLU A 15 12.71 3.44 3.93
CA GLU A 15 12.63 3.11 2.52
C GLU A 15 11.17 2.98 2.12
N HIS A 16 10.90 3.09 0.81
CA HIS A 16 9.54 3.17 0.32
C HIS A 16 9.31 2.17 -0.81
N TRP A 17 8.17 1.49 -0.76
CA TRP A 17 7.63 0.69 -1.85
C TRP A 17 6.38 1.36 -2.43
N LEU A 18 6.38 1.60 -3.74
CA LEU A 18 5.20 2.01 -4.47
C LEU A 18 4.50 0.76 -5.01
N ILE A 19 3.20 0.65 -4.78
CA ILE A 19 2.34 -0.43 -5.28
C ILE A 19 1.36 0.18 -6.27
N VAL A 20 1.31 -0.36 -7.49
CA VAL A 20 0.49 0.18 -8.58
C VAL A 20 -0.28 -0.92 -9.30
N ASP A 21 -1.54 -0.66 -9.59
CA ASP A 21 -2.40 -1.54 -10.39
C ASP A 21 -2.02 -1.44 -11.88
N ILE A 22 -1.41 -2.48 -12.43
CA ILE A 22 -0.97 -2.53 -13.82
C ILE A 22 -2.14 -2.51 -14.82
N VAL A 23 -3.34 -2.94 -14.41
CA VAL A 23 -4.52 -2.93 -15.30
C VAL A 23 -4.94 -1.50 -15.59
N ARG A 24 -4.83 -0.61 -14.61
CA ARG A 24 -5.17 0.81 -14.75
C ARG A 24 -4.00 1.67 -15.24
N VAL A 25 -2.78 1.22 -15.00
CA VAL A 25 -1.53 1.92 -15.38
C VAL A 25 -0.62 0.92 -16.13
N PRO A 26 -0.95 0.57 -17.39
CA PRO A 26 -0.24 -0.48 -18.13
C PRO A 26 1.21 -0.13 -18.44
N ASP A 27 1.58 1.12 -18.46
CA ASP A 27 2.93 1.64 -18.69
C ASP A 27 3.77 1.77 -17.40
N ILE A 28 3.27 1.25 -16.25
CA ILE A 28 3.95 1.42 -14.96
C ILE A 28 5.36 0.84 -14.94
N MET A 29 5.61 -0.24 -15.66
CA MET A 29 6.96 -0.83 -15.75
C MET A 29 7.95 0.15 -16.39
N GLU A 30 7.57 0.77 -17.51
CA GLU A 30 8.37 1.78 -18.19
C GLU A 30 8.60 2.99 -17.29
N LEU A 31 7.54 3.44 -16.61
CA LEU A 31 7.63 4.55 -15.64
C LEU A 31 8.59 4.24 -14.48
N ALA A 32 8.56 3.03 -13.94
CA ALA A 32 9.46 2.61 -12.87
C ALA A 32 10.93 2.65 -13.33
N TYR A 33 11.25 2.09 -14.49
CA TYR A 33 12.61 2.13 -15.04
C TYR A 33 13.07 3.52 -15.47
N THR A 34 12.15 4.43 -15.77
CA THR A 34 12.49 5.82 -16.07
C THR A 34 12.74 6.63 -14.80
N ALA A 35 12.00 6.32 -13.73
CA ALA A 35 12.05 7.07 -12.47
C ALA A 35 13.16 6.61 -11.53
N GLU A 36 13.53 5.33 -11.58
CA GLU A 36 14.48 4.69 -10.68
C GLU A 36 15.60 4.02 -11.49
N GLU A 37 16.85 4.22 -11.09
CA GLU A 37 18.02 3.70 -11.82
C GLU A 37 18.03 2.16 -11.89
N ASN A 38 17.64 1.49 -10.79
CA ASN A 38 17.53 0.04 -10.71
C ASN A 38 16.28 -0.33 -9.87
N PRO A 39 15.08 -0.26 -10.45
CA PRO A 39 13.87 -0.59 -9.71
C PRO A 39 13.86 -2.09 -9.38
N GLU A 40 13.81 -2.40 -8.09
CA GLU A 40 13.56 -3.76 -7.62
C GLU A 40 12.05 -4.02 -7.73
N LEU A 41 11.65 -4.81 -8.73
CA LEU A 41 10.25 -4.99 -9.12
C LEU A 41 9.73 -6.36 -8.70
N PHE A 42 8.56 -6.37 -8.06
CA PHE A 42 7.84 -7.59 -7.69
C PHE A 42 6.42 -7.56 -8.26
N LYS A 43 5.98 -8.66 -8.85
CA LYS A 43 4.57 -8.90 -9.15
C LYS A 43 3.89 -9.45 -7.89
N LEU A 44 2.89 -8.75 -7.37
CA LEU A 44 2.28 -9.06 -6.07
C LEU A 44 1.59 -10.44 -6.03
N TYR A 45 1.14 -10.96 -7.19
CA TYR A 45 0.49 -12.28 -7.25
C TYR A 45 1.49 -13.43 -7.46
N ALA A 46 2.78 -13.14 -7.67
CA ALA A 46 3.82 -14.18 -7.67
C ALA A 46 3.88 -14.85 -6.29
N ASP A 47 4.12 -16.14 -6.27
CA ASP A 47 4.21 -16.96 -5.04
C ASP A 47 2.98 -16.85 -4.10
N SER A 48 1.82 -16.51 -4.66
CA SER A 48 0.55 -16.38 -3.94
C SER A 48 -0.53 -17.30 -4.50
N PRO A 49 -1.67 -17.50 -3.79
CA PRO A 49 -2.84 -18.21 -4.34
C PRO A 49 -3.41 -17.59 -5.63
N PHE A 50 -3.01 -16.37 -5.95
CA PHE A 50 -3.45 -15.62 -7.14
C PHE A 50 -2.48 -15.72 -8.32
N LEU A 51 -1.54 -16.66 -8.31
CA LEU A 51 -0.56 -16.86 -9.38
C LEU A 51 -1.18 -16.95 -10.79
N HIS A 52 -2.39 -17.50 -10.89
CA HIS A 52 -3.14 -17.58 -12.16
C HIS A 52 -3.55 -16.20 -12.73
N LEU A 53 -3.44 -15.13 -11.94
CA LEU A 53 -3.69 -13.73 -12.33
C LEU A 53 -2.39 -12.93 -12.48
N LEU A 54 -1.25 -13.58 -12.66
CA LEU A 54 0.08 -12.94 -12.68
C LEU A 54 0.21 -11.82 -13.74
N GLU A 55 -0.48 -11.95 -14.87
CA GLU A 55 -0.44 -10.95 -15.95
C GLU A 55 -1.12 -9.63 -15.57
N ILE A 56 -2.08 -9.67 -14.67
CA ILE A 56 -2.80 -8.50 -14.15
C ILE A 56 -2.41 -8.16 -12.71
N SER A 57 -1.30 -8.71 -12.24
CA SER A 57 -0.80 -8.50 -10.88
C SER A 57 -0.41 -7.05 -10.66
N PRO A 58 -0.81 -6.42 -9.55
CA PRO A 58 -0.19 -5.17 -9.13
C PRO A 58 1.32 -5.32 -9.02
N VAL A 59 2.03 -4.25 -9.37
CA VAL A 59 3.50 -4.20 -9.31
C VAL A 59 3.94 -3.43 -8.07
N VAL A 60 4.92 -3.98 -7.38
CA VAL A 60 5.59 -3.36 -6.23
C VAL A 60 7.01 -3.02 -6.64
N PHE A 61 7.46 -1.81 -6.37
CA PHE A 61 8.86 -1.45 -6.60
C PHE A 61 9.37 -0.41 -5.60
N ASN A 62 10.69 -0.39 -5.41
CA ASN A 62 11.34 0.60 -4.56
C ASN A 62 11.20 1.99 -5.19
N PHE A 63 10.84 2.97 -4.37
CA PHE A 63 10.65 4.35 -4.77
C PHE A 63 11.58 5.25 -3.95
N THR A 64 12.54 5.89 -4.62
CA THR A 64 13.57 6.72 -3.96
C THR A 64 13.20 8.20 -3.87
N GLY A 65 12.01 8.55 -4.40
CA GLY A 65 11.50 9.92 -4.34
C GLY A 65 11.71 10.73 -5.62
N SER A 66 11.74 10.05 -6.78
CA SER A 66 11.75 10.72 -8.08
C SER A 66 10.66 11.80 -8.14
N ARG A 67 11.08 13.05 -8.38
CA ARG A 67 10.16 14.20 -8.45
C ARG A 67 9.18 14.10 -9.59
N ASP A 68 9.62 13.55 -10.72
CA ASP A 68 8.79 13.41 -11.91
C ASP A 68 7.70 12.36 -11.69
N LEU A 69 8.04 11.21 -11.10
CA LEU A 69 7.06 10.19 -10.74
C LEU A 69 6.10 10.69 -9.65
N ALA A 70 6.61 11.37 -8.62
CA ALA A 70 5.78 11.96 -7.56
C ALA A 70 4.79 12.99 -8.12
N LYS A 71 5.23 13.81 -9.09
CA LYS A 71 4.35 14.74 -9.79
C LYS A 71 3.32 14.00 -10.65
N LYS A 72 3.75 12.97 -11.40
CA LYS A 72 2.84 12.16 -12.23
C LYS A 72 1.79 11.45 -11.38
N ILE A 73 2.13 10.93 -10.19
CA ILE A 73 1.15 10.35 -9.24
C ILE A 73 0.05 11.37 -8.88
N LYS A 74 0.38 12.64 -8.75
CA LYS A 74 -0.61 13.69 -8.46
C LYS A 74 -1.48 14.06 -9.65
N ASP A 75 -0.86 14.20 -10.82
CA ASP A 75 -1.48 14.79 -12.00
C ASP A 75 -2.30 13.77 -12.81
N ASP A 76 -1.82 12.53 -12.91
CA ASP A 76 -2.48 11.45 -13.64
C ASP A 76 -3.53 10.76 -12.77
N PHE A 77 -4.79 10.80 -13.21
CA PHE A 77 -5.90 10.23 -12.44
C PHE A 77 -5.79 8.70 -12.28
N ALA A 78 -5.40 7.98 -13.34
CA ALA A 78 -5.27 6.52 -13.28
C ALA A 78 -4.20 6.11 -12.28
N LEU A 79 -3.03 6.72 -12.35
CA LEU A 79 -1.92 6.46 -11.43
C LEU A 79 -2.28 6.88 -10.00
N ARG A 80 -2.85 8.07 -9.80
CA ARG A 80 -3.27 8.56 -8.49
C ARG A 80 -4.27 7.64 -7.81
N SER A 81 -5.32 7.22 -8.52
CA SER A 81 -6.40 6.41 -7.95
C SER A 81 -6.02 4.93 -7.72
N SER A 82 -4.90 4.49 -8.28
CA SER A 82 -4.51 3.08 -8.36
C SER A 82 -3.10 2.82 -7.81
N SER A 83 -2.58 3.73 -7.00
CA SER A 83 -1.29 3.56 -6.35
C SER A 83 -1.31 3.96 -4.88
N VAL A 84 -0.48 3.27 -4.11
CA VAL A 84 -0.20 3.57 -2.70
C VAL A 84 1.27 3.36 -2.41
N MET A 85 1.78 4.05 -1.39
CA MET A 85 3.17 3.93 -0.95
C MET A 85 3.23 3.37 0.47
N PHE A 86 3.94 2.27 0.65
CA PHE A 86 4.28 1.73 1.97
C PHE A 86 5.71 2.07 2.33
N SER A 87 5.92 2.61 3.53
CA SER A 87 7.25 2.96 4.04
C SER A 87 7.68 2.02 5.15
N TYR A 88 8.94 1.61 5.17
CA TYR A 88 9.46 0.58 6.06
C TYR A 88 10.89 0.89 6.52
N LYS A 89 11.31 0.29 7.65
CA LYS A 89 12.69 0.35 8.13
C LYS A 89 13.57 -0.58 7.31
N LYS A 90 14.81 -0.16 7.03
CA LYS A 90 15.83 -0.99 6.35
C LYS A 90 16.07 -2.36 6.99
N SER A 91 15.79 -2.49 8.29
CA SER A 91 15.96 -3.74 9.03
C SER A 91 14.91 -4.80 8.73
N SER A 92 13.76 -4.45 8.12
CA SER A 92 12.74 -5.44 7.75
C SER A 92 13.13 -6.19 6.48
N SER A 93 12.92 -7.51 6.45
CA SER A 93 13.28 -8.31 5.28
C SER A 93 12.31 -8.13 4.12
N VAL A 94 12.79 -8.27 2.88
CA VAL A 94 11.95 -8.30 1.67
C VAL A 94 10.89 -9.39 1.76
N THR A 95 11.27 -10.59 2.20
CA THR A 95 10.36 -11.74 2.36
C THR A 95 9.24 -11.44 3.37
N GLU A 96 9.57 -10.83 4.50
CA GLU A 96 8.57 -10.45 5.51
C GLU A 96 7.55 -9.47 4.93
N ARG A 97 8.01 -8.46 4.20
CA ARG A 97 7.15 -7.47 3.58
C ARG A 97 6.25 -8.06 2.49
N LEU A 98 6.80 -8.90 1.59
CA LEU A 98 6.03 -9.56 0.54
C LEU A 98 4.99 -10.52 1.14
N ASN A 99 5.36 -11.35 2.11
CA ASN A 99 4.43 -12.25 2.78
C ASN A 99 3.27 -11.48 3.44
N HIS A 100 3.57 -10.33 4.03
CA HIS A 100 2.53 -9.48 4.61
C HIS A 100 1.58 -8.93 3.54
N LEU A 101 2.11 -8.37 2.45
CA LEU A 101 1.31 -7.86 1.34
C LEU A 101 0.46 -8.98 0.70
N HIS A 102 1.00 -10.20 0.57
CA HIS A 102 0.23 -11.37 0.12
C HIS A 102 -0.92 -11.69 1.07
N GLY A 103 -0.68 -11.63 2.39
CA GLY A 103 -1.72 -11.84 3.39
C GLY A 103 -2.84 -10.81 3.34
N LEU A 104 -2.53 -9.57 2.93
CA LEU A 104 -3.52 -8.52 2.76
C LEU A 104 -4.41 -8.69 1.52
N ILE A 105 -4.01 -9.45 0.51
CA ILE A 105 -4.84 -9.65 -0.70
C ILE A 105 -6.18 -10.31 -0.34
N SER A 106 -6.16 -11.22 0.65
CA SER A 106 -7.34 -11.99 1.08
C SER A 106 -7.50 -11.89 2.58
N VAL A 107 -8.49 -11.13 3.01
CA VAL A 107 -8.77 -10.85 4.43
C VAL A 107 -10.14 -11.35 4.82
N VAL A 108 -10.38 -11.52 6.12
CA VAL A 108 -11.69 -11.85 6.66
C VAL A 108 -12.39 -10.58 7.15
N ILE A 109 -13.55 -10.29 6.58
CA ILE A 109 -14.41 -9.17 6.96
C ILE A 109 -15.81 -9.75 7.22
N ASN A 110 -16.39 -9.46 8.37
CA ASN A 110 -17.70 -10.00 8.76
C ASN A 110 -17.78 -11.55 8.63
N LYS A 111 -16.71 -12.26 8.99
CA LYS A 111 -16.57 -13.73 8.90
C LYS A 111 -16.56 -14.29 7.47
N GLN A 112 -16.39 -13.45 6.46
CA GLN A 112 -16.28 -13.84 5.05
C GLN A 112 -14.91 -13.47 4.50
N ILE A 113 -14.33 -14.37 3.71
CA ILE A 113 -13.09 -14.09 2.98
C ILE A 113 -13.43 -13.11 1.86
N SER A 114 -12.70 -12.00 1.83
CA SER A 114 -12.89 -10.91 0.88
C SER A 114 -11.58 -10.55 0.20
N PHE A 115 -11.64 -10.23 -1.08
CA PHE A 115 -10.49 -9.72 -1.83
C PHE A 115 -10.27 -8.25 -1.49
N PHE A 116 -9.11 -7.91 -0.93
CA PHE A 116 -8.81 -6.59 -0.40
C PHE A 116 -7.90 -5.80 -1.34
N ARG A 117 -8.48 -4.82 -2.05
CA ARG A 117 -7.75 -3.97 -3.01
C ARG A 117 -7.04 -2.81 -2.30
N TYR A 118 -6.11 -3.12 -1.40
CA TYR A 118 -5.40 -2.12 -0.59
C TYR A 118 -4.48 -1.18 -1.39
N HIS A 119 -4.30 -1.39 -2.68
CA HIS A 119 -3.59 -0.49 -3.60
C HIS A 119 -4.48 0.62 -4.20
N SER A 120 -5.75 0.71 -3.81
CA SER A 120 -6.67 1.77 -4.25
C SER A 120 -6.59 2.99 -3.32
N SER A 121 -6.17 4.14 -3.83
CA SER A 121 -6.15 5.39 -3.06
C SER A 121 -7.54 5.93 -2.75
N GLU A 122 -8.52 5.66 -3.62
CA GLU A 122 -9.93 6.02 -3.38
C GLU A 122 -10.46 5.32 -2.13
N PHE A 123 -10.16 4.02 -1.99
CA PHE A 123 -10.52 3.26 -0.80
C PHE A 123 -9.97 3.93 0.48
N TRP A 124 -8.67 4.25 0.52
CA TRP A 124 -8.06 4.87 1.70
C TRP A 124 -8.61 6.26 2.00
N SER A 125 -8.93 7.04 0.97
CA SER A 125 -9.53 8.36 1.14
C SER A 125 -10.90 8.31 1.85
N GLU A 126 -11.63 7.21 1.68
CA GLU A 126 -12.95 7.02 2.29
C GLU A 126 -12.89 6.38 3.69
N VAL A 127 -11.98 5.40 3.89
CA VAL A 127 -12.00 4.59 5.12
C VAL A 127 -11.03 5.03 6.19
N SER A 128 -9.93 5.70 5.86
CA SER A 128 -8.80 5.93 6.75
C SER A 128 -9.18 6.59 8.08
N HIS A 129 -10.11 7.56 8.06
CA HIS A 129 -10.57 8.29 9.25
C HIS A 129 -11.43 7.46 10.21
N HIS A 130 -11.87 6.28 9.80
CA HIS A 130 -12.80 5.44 10.54
C HIS A 130 -12.23 4.06 10.89
N LEU A 131 -10.92 3.87 10.64
CA LEU A 131 -10.23 2.62 11.01
C LEU A 131 -9.99 2.55 12.51
N ILE A 132 -10.21 1.39 13.09
CA ILE A 132 -9.81 1.12 14.47
C ILE A 132 -8.29 0.86 14.56
N PRO A 133 -7.64 1.18 15.69
CA PRO A 133 -6.18 1.01 15.85
C PRO A 133 -5.67 -0.40 15.55
N GLN A 134 -6.44 -1.44 15.89
CA GLN A 134 -6.10 -2.83 15.62
C GLN A 134 -6.00 -3.11 14.11
N ASP A 135 -6.92 -2.57 13.31
CA ASP A 135 -6.90 -2.76 11.86
C ASP A 135 -5.75 -1.97 11.22
N ILE A 136 -5.46 -0.76 11.70
CA ILE A 136 -4.28 0.00 11.28
C ILE A 136 -3.00 -0.81 11.52
N ASP A 137 -2.88 -1.44 12.69
CA ASP A 137 -1.73 -2.26 13.00
C ASP A 137 -1.68 -3.52 12.11
N ILE A 138 -2.82 -4.17 11.78
CA ILE A 138 -2.91 -5.30 10.85
C ILE A 138 -2.50 -4.87 9.44
N ILE A 139 -3.04 -3.78 8.92
CA ILE A 139 -2.78 -3.27 7.58
C ILE A 139 -1.31 -2.89 7.42
N LEU A 140 -0.73 -2.22 8.39
CA LEU A 140 0.67 -1.82 8.33
C LEU A 140 1.65 -2.98 8.48
N GLY A 141 1.40 -3.93 9.39
CA GLY A 141 2.30 -5.09 9.58
C GLY A 141 3.78 -4.70 9.76
N PRO A 142 4.69 -5.10 8.84
CA PRO A 142 6.11 -4.72 8.90
C PRO A 142 6.38 -3.27 8.50
N PHE A 143 5.41 -2.57 7.92
CA PHE A 143 5.55 -1.19 7.46
C PHE A 143 5.27 -0.20 8.59
N GLU A 144 5.83 1.00 8.47
CA GLU A 144 5.65 2.11 9.41
C GLU A 144 4.48 3.01 9.01
N THR A 145 4.34 3.26 7.69
CA THR A 145 3.27 4.11 7.14
C THR A 145 2.71 3.53 5.84
N LEU A 146 1.46 3.88 5.57
CA LEU A 146 0.82 3.73 4.27
C LEU A 146 0.37 5.12 3.81
N SER A 147 0.74 5.51 2.59
CA SER A 147 0.46 6.83 2.04
C SER A 147 -0.20 6.73 0.66
N TRP A 148 -1.05 7.69 0.35
CA TRP A 148 -1.74 7.81 -0.93
C TRP A 148 -1.99 9.27 -1.30
N VAL A 149 -2.36 9.54 -2.54
CA VAL A 149 -2.79 10.87 -2.99
C VAL A 149 -4.32 10.89 -3.14
N ASP A 150 -4.97 11.86 -2.52
CA ASP A 150 -6.43 12.03 -2.59
C ASP A 150 -6.88 12.77 -3.88
N LYS A 151 -8.20 12.90 -4.03
CA LYS A 151 -8.80 13.62 -5.18
C LYS A 151 -8.40 15.10 -5.28
N ASN A 152 -7.97 15.70 -4.17
CA ASN A 152 -7.51 17.08 -4.11
C ASN A 152 -5.98 17.20 -4.33
N GLN A 153 -5.33 16.11 -4.76
CA GLN A 153 -3.89 16.02 -5.00
C GLN A 153 -3.02 16.22 -3.75
N ASN A 154 -3.59 16.01 -2.56
CA ASN A 154 -2.82 16.01 -1.32
C ASN A 154 -2.35 14.59 -0.99
N TRP A 155 -1.13 14.49 -0.47
CA TRP A 155 -0.63 13.28 0.15
C TRP A 155 -1.28 13.11 1.52
N ASN A 156 -1.81 11.92 1.75
CA ASN A 156 -2.34 11.48 3.02
C ASN A 156 -1.56 10.27 3.49
N SER A 157 -1.45 10.09 4.78
CA SER A 157 -0.80 8.90 5.34
C SER A 157 -1.47 8.44 6.63
N ILE A 158 -1.44 7.14 6.87
CA ILE A 158 -1.76 6.54 8.16
C ILE A 158 -0.50 5.92 8.76
N SER A 159 -0.37 6.06 10.08
CA SER A 159 0.66 5.45 10.90
C SER A 159 0.05 4.90 12.19
N ARG A 160 0.79 4.04 12.89
CA ARG A 160 0.39 3.63 14.25
C ARG A 160 0.39 4.82 15.18
N ASP A 161 -0.49 4.79 16.17
CA ASP A 161 -0.45 5.77 17.25
C ASP A 161 0.79 5.54 18.12
N ALA A 162 1.32 6.63 18.68
CA ALA A 162 2.46 6.58 19.58
C ALA A 162 2.14 5.69 20.79
N GLY A 163 2.99 4.69 21.05
CA GLY A 163 2.82 3.75 22.17
C GLY A 163 2.09 2.44 21.81
N VAL A 164 1.57 2.29 20.59
CA VAL A 164 1.06 0.99 20.11
C VAL A 164 2.26 0.10 19.78
N VAL A 165 2.40 -0.98 20.53
CA VAL A 165 3.45 -1.99 20.26
C VAL A 165 3.08 -2.77 19.01
N LYS A 166 3.99 -2.79 18.05
CA LYS A 166 3.86 -3.57 16.82
C LYS A 166 3.71 -5.06 17.17
N THR A 167 2.68 -5.69 16.66
CA THR A 167 2.48 -7.14 16.83
C THR A 167 3.44 -7.90 15.91
N GLU A 168 4.37 -8.68 16.48
CA GLU A 168 5.44 -9.35 15.73
C GLU A 168 4.97 -10.50 14.83
N ARG A 169 3.90 -11.20 15.20
CA ARG A 169 3.33 -12.30 14.40
C ARG A 169 1.81 -12.21 14.36
N ARG A 170 1.24 -12.35 13.17
CA ARG A 170 -0.18 -12.43 12.93
C ARG A 170 -0.50 -13.69 12.15
N GLU A 171 -1.52 -14.39 12.62
CA GLU A 171 -2.02 -15.57 11.91
C GLU A 171 -2.82 -15.16 10.69
N LEU A 172 -2.68 -15.92 9.61
CA LEU A 172 -3.49 -15.78 8.41
C LEU A 172 -4.75 -16.66 8.51
N PRO A 173 -5.86 -16.26 7.93
CA PRO A 173 -6.08 -14.98 7.23
C PRO A 173 -6.21 -13.80 8.20
N PHE A 174 -5.83 -12.59 7.77
CA PHE A 174 -6.01 -11.39 8.58
C PHE A 174 -7.50 -11.05 8.74
N HIS A 175 -7.89 -10.63 9.95
CA HIS A 175 -9.25 -10.23 10.28
C HIS A 175 -9.33 -8.72 10.43
N LEU A 176 -10.14 -8.06 9.60
CA LEU A 176 -10.41 -6.63 9.67
C LEU A 176 -11.82 -6.41 10.25
N ASN A 177 -11.91 -5.56 11.27
CA ASN A 177 -13.10 -5.38 12.07
C ASN A 177 -13.70 -3.96 11.99
N SER A 178 -13.04 -3.02 11.33
CA SER A 178 -13.55 -1.66 11.14
C SER A 178 -14.85 -1.67 10.34
N PRO A 179 -15.96 -1.16 10.88
CA PRO A 179 -17.26 -1.21 10.20
C PRO A 179 -17.27 -0.50 8.85
N VAL A 180 -16.37 0.47 8.65
CA VAL A 180 -16.26 1.21 7.39
C VAL A 180 -15.75 0.32 6.25
N ILE A 181 -14.84 -0.62 6.51
CA ILE A 181 -14.28 -1.51 5.49
C ILE A 181 -15.38 -2.40 4.90
N SER A 182 -16.27 -2.93 5.75
CA SER A 182 -17.35 -3.81 5.31
C SER A 182 -18.41 -3.15 4.42
N LYS A 183 -18.41 -1.82 4.33
CA LYS A 183 -19.33 -1.07 3.46
C LYS A 183 -18.74 -0.80 2.08
N GLN A 184 -17.44 -1.03 1.91
CA GLN A 184 -16.69 -0.70 0.69
C GLN A 184 -16.26 -1.93 -0.13
N ILE A 185 -16.49 -3.14 0.41
CA ILE A 185 -16.11 -4.42 -0.22
C ILE A 185 -17.34 -5.25 -0.57
#